data_a7bf166910334f1df2d39c7ac70ac69d
#
_entry.id   a7bf166910334f1df2d39c7ac70ac69d
#
_cell.length_a   1.000
_cell.length_b   1.000
_cell.length_c   1.000
_cell.angle_alpha   90.00
_cell.angle_beta   90.00
_cell.angle_gamma   90.00
#
_symmetry.space_group_name_H-M   'P 1'
#
loop_
_entity.id
_entity.type
_entity.pdbx_description
1 polymer ?
#
loop_
_entity_poly.entity_id
_entity_poly.type
_entity_poly.pdbx_seq_one_letter_code
_entity_poly.pdbx_strand_id
1 'polypeptide(L)'
;MIRLYIGGAYQGQEALARRENPESETFPDFHETIRRAVLSQGQEARDFARRFCAEHPDAVVIADEVGAGVVPVDARDRAFREAVGRALCVVAQEARQVTRVVCGIGVRIK
;
A
#
# COMPACT_ATOMS: atom_id res chain seq x y z
N MET A 1 -12.44 2.51 9.72
CA MET A 1 -12.32 1.71 8.47
C MET A 1 -11.05 2.13 7.74
N ILE A 2 -10.38 1.19 7.13
CA ILE A 2 -9.13 1.44 6.42
C ILE A 2 -9.37 2.27 5.17
N ARG A 3 -8.46 3.20 4.90
CA ARG A 3 -8.40 3.98 3.66
C ARG A 3 -7.03 3.77 3.03
N LEU A 4 -7.01 3.40 1.76
CA LEU A 4 -5.78 3.14 1.01
C LEU A 4 -5.57 4.22 -0.05
N TYR A 5 -4.37 4.80 -0.05
CA TYR A 5 -3.92 5.75 -1.07
C TYR A 5 -2.79 5.12 -1.84
N ILE A 6 -2.98 4.93 -3.14
CA ILE A 6 -1.99 4.29 -4.02
C ILE A 6 -1.69 5.18 -5.22
N GLY A 7 -0.48 5.04 -5.76
CA GLY A 7 -0.07 5.74 -6.97
C GLY A 7 1.34 5.35 -7.34
N GLY A 8 1.79 5.80 -8.49
CA GLY A 8 3.19 5.65 -8.86
C GLY A 8 4.10 6.43 -7.92
N ALA A 9 5.41 6.21 -8.01
CA ALA A 9 6.37 6.93 -7.19
C ALA A 9 6.24 8.45 -7.42
N TYR A 10 6.37 9.22 -6.33
CA TYR A 10 6.39 10.69 -6.35
C TYR A 10 5.12 11.34 -6.89
N GLN A 11 3.97 10.72 -6.72
CA GLN A 11 2.69 11.28 -7.17
C GLN A 11 1.94 12.07 -6.11
N GLY A 12 2.50 12.20 -4.91
CA GLY A 12 1.90 13.03 -3.86
C GLY A 12 0.86 12.32 -2.99
N GLN A 13 0.86 10.98 -2.94
CA GLN A 13 -0.14 10.24 -2.18
C GLN A 13 -0.06 10.54 -0.68
N GLU A 14 1.13 10.67 -0.11
CA GLU A 14 1.25 10.96 1.33
C GLU A 14 0.70 12.33 1.69
N ALA A 15 1.05 13.36 0.93
CA ALA A 15 0.56 14.72 1.18
C ALA A 15 -0.98 14.79 1.09
N LEU A 16 -1.54 14.15 0.08
CA LEU A 16 -3.00 14.09 -0.09
C LEU A 16 -3.66 13.34 1.05
N ALA A 17 -3.14 12.17 1.39
CA ALA A 17 -3.70 11.33 2.45
C ALA A 17 -3.70 12.06 3.80
N ARG A 18 -2.62 12.72 4.14
CA ARG A 18 -2.52 13.48 5.40
C ARG A 18 -3.46 14.68 5.42
N ARG A 19 -3.61 15.36 4.30
CA ARG A 19 -4.52 16.50 4.19
C ARG A 19 -5.98 16.08 4.35
N GLU A 20 -6.35 14.94 3.79
CA GLU A 20 -7.73 14.45 3.87
C GLU A 20 -8.04 13.72 5.18
N ASN A 21 -7.02 13.29 5.91
CA ASN A 21 -7.17 12.53 7.17
C ASN A 21 -6.24 13.08 8.25
N PRO A 22 -6.41 14.35 8.67
CA PRO A 22 -5.41 15.02 9.51
C PRO A 22 -5.25 14.42 10.91
N GLU A 23 -6.25 13.71 11.40
CA GLU A 23 -6.22 13.13 12.75
C GLU A 23 -6.10 11.62 12.76
N SER A 24 -5.92 11.00 11.60
CA SER A 24 -5.84 9.55 11.50
C SER A 24 -4.41 9.07 11.59
N GLU A 25 -4.23 7.85 12.10
CA GLU A 25 -2.94 7.17 12.09
C GLU A 25 -2.60 6.78 10.66
N THR A 26 -1.46 7.27 10.17
CA THR A 26 -1.03 7.03 8.79
C THR A 26 0.17 6.10 8.74
N PHE A 27 0.20 5.25 7.74
CA PHE A 27 1.28 4.29 7.49
C PHE A 27 1.85 4.57 6.11
N PRO A 28 2.84 5.50 6.02
CA PRO A 28 3.46 5.82 4.73
C PRO A 28 4.42 4.72 4.30
N ASP A 29 4.70 4.68 3.00
CA ASP A 29 5.64 3.72 2.41
C ASP A 29 5.30 2.27 2.79
N PHE A 30 4.02 1.94 2.73
CA PHE A 30 3.55 0.61 3.16
C PHE A 30 4.14 -0.50 2.30
N HIS A 31 4.49 -0.22 1.06
CA HIS A 31 5.22 -1.16 0.19
C HIS A 31 6.57 -1.58 0.81
N GLU A 32 7.26 -0.68 1.51
CA GLU A 32 8.49 -1.02 2.23
C GLU A 32 8.21 -1.82 3.49
N THR A 33 7.11 -1.55 4.17
CA THR A 33 6.67 -2.35 5.31
C THR A 33 6.39 -3.79 4.89
N ILE A 34 5.72 -3.98 3.76
CA ILE A 34 5.47 -5.31 3.17
C ILE A 34 6.80 -5.99 2.82
N ARG A 35 7.71 -5.25 2.20
CA ARG A 35 9.01 -5.77 1.82
C ARG A 35 9.74 -6.37 3.02
N ARG A 36 9.81 -5.63 4.11
CA ARG A 36 10.45 -6.12 5.35
C ARG A 36 9.76 -7.35 5.90
N ALA A 37 8.44 -7.34 5.98
CA ALA A 37 7.68 -8.45 6.54
C ALA A 37 7.88 -9.73 5.73
N VAL A 38 7.86 -9.64 4.42
CA VAL A 38 7.91 -10.80 3.53
C VAL A 38 9.33 -11.23 3.23
N LEU A 39 10.18 -10.32 2.76
CA LEU A 39 11.52 -10.69 2.28
C LEU A 39 12.56 -10.81 3.40
N SER A 40 12.41 -10.05 4.47
CA SER A 40 13.37 -10.09 5.59
C SER A 40 12.91 -10.95 6.75
N GLN A 41 11.60 -11.06 7.00
CA GLN A 41 11.05 -11.78 8.14
C GLN A 41 10.32 -13.07 7.74
N GLY A 42 10.24 -13.37 6.45
CA GLY A 42 9.68 -14.62 5.95
C GLY A 42 8.17 -14.76 6.10
N GLN A 43 7.43 -13.66 6.33
CA GLN A 43 5.99 -13.71 6.45
C GLN A 43 5.31 -13.88 5.08
N GLU A 44 4.17 -14.56 5.05
CA GLU A 44 3.38 -14.65 3.84
C GLU A 44 2.64 -13.31 3.65
N ALA A 45 2.65 -12.80 2.42
CA ALA A 45 2.20 -11.43 2.12
C ALA A 45 0.73 -11.18 2.50
N ARG A 46 -0.16 -12.10 2.13
CA ARG A 46 -1.60 -11.96 2.41
C ARG A 46 -1.90 -12.07 3.89
N ASP A 47 -1.24 -12.99 4.58
CA ASP A 47 -1.42 -13.17 6.03
C ASP A 47 -0.94 -11.95 6.79
N PHE A 48 0.19 -11.38 6.38
CA PHE A 48 0.68 -10.13 6.95
C PHE A 48 -0.36 -9.01 6.78
N ALA A 49 -0.90 -8.86 5.57
CA ALA A 49 -1.88 -7.81 5.29
C ALA A 49 -3.17 -8.00 6.09
N ARG A 50 -3.66 -9.23 6.22
CA ARG A 50 -4.86 -9.51 7.02
C ARG A 50 -4.65 -9.16 8.48
N ARG A 51 -3.51 -9.53 9.05
CA ARG A 51 -3.19 -9.20 10.44
C ARG A 51 -3.06 -7.69 10.63
N PHE A 52 -2.38 -7.03 9.71
CA PHE A 52 -2.26 -5.57 9.76
C PHE A 52 -3.64 -4.91 9.79
N CYS A 53 -4.54 -5.31 8.90
CA CYS A 53 -5.88 -4.74 8.83
C CYS A 53 -6.69 -5.01 10.12
N ALA A 54 -6.52 -6.18 10.72
CA ALA A 54 -7.19 -6.51 11.97
C ALA A 54 -6.65 -5.70 13.14
N GLU A 55 -5.34 -5.46 13.17
CA GLU A 55 -4.68 -4.70 14.24
C GLU A 55 -4.85 -3.19 14.10
N HIS A 56 -5.08 -2.71 12.89
CA HIS A 56 -5.18 -1.27 12.59
C HIS A 56 -6.43 -0.98 11.77
N PRO A 57 -7.63 -1.17 12.34
CA PRO A 57 -8.87 -1.11 11.57
C PRO A 57 -9.24 0.27 11.02
N ASP A 58 -8.61 1.33 11.52
CA ASP A 58 -8.87 2.70 11.08
C ASP A 58 -7.66 3.35 10.42
N ALA A 59 -6.70 2.54 9.97
CA ALA A 59 -5.47 3.04 9.39
C ALA A 59 -5.68 3.75 8.05
N VAL A 60 -4.87 4.76 7.81
CA VAL A 60 -4.69 5.35 6.49
C VAL A 60 -3.38 4.78 5.93
N VAL A 61 -3.48 3.94 4.93
CA VAL A 61 -2.35 3.24 4.32
C VAL A 61 -1.95 3.94 3.04
N ILE A 62 -0.67 4.21 2.90
CA ILE A 62 -0.10 4.93 1.77
C ILE A 62 0.98 4.05 1.14
N ALA A 63 0.86 3.78 -0.15
CA ALA A 63 1.79 2.89 -0.84
C ALA A 63 2.02 3.30 -2.29
N ASP A 64 3.19 2.89 -2.81
CA ASP A 64 3.47 3.01 -4.24
C ASP A 64 2.96 1.76 -4.98
N GLU A 65 2.49 1.95 -6.21
CA GLU A 65 2.15 0.86 -7.12
C GLU A 65 3.43 0.30 -7.75
N VAL A 66 4.17 -0.51 -6.99
CA VAL A 66 5.46 -1.04 -7.43
C VAL A 66 5.35 -2.06 -8.58
N GLY A 67 4.15 -2.56 -8.82
CA GLY A 67 3.86 -3.46 -9.94
C GLY A 67 3.68 -2.76 -11.28
N ALA A 68 3.57 -1.43 -11.30
CA ALA A 68 3.42 -0.66 -12.53
C ALA A 68 4.79 -0.39 -13.16
N GLY A 69 4.89 -0.49 -14.49
CA GLY A 69 6.11 -0.19 -15.22
C GLY A 69 6.85 -1.41 -15.75
N VAL A 70 8.15 -1.28 -15.92
CA VAL A 70 8.99 -2.31 -16.56
C VAL A 70 9.09 -3.57 -15.69
N VAL A 71 8.98 -4.74 -16.32
CA VAL A 71 9.16 -6.02 -15.63
C VAL A 71 10.64 -6.15 -15.21
N PRO A 72 10.93 -6.33 -13.91
CA PRO A 72 12.31 -6.44 -13.45
C PRO A 72 12.94 -7.76 -13.88
N VAL A 73 14.24 -7.72 -14.16
CA VAL A 73 15.03 -8.89 -14.50
C VAL A 73 15.45 -9.64 -13.23
N ASP A 74 15.71 -8.92 -12.15
CA ASP A 74 16.17 -9.47 -10.88
C ASP A 74 15.04 -10.24 -10.18
N ALA A 75 15.35 -11.46 -9.72
CA ALA A 75 14.39 -12.31 -9.03
C ALA A 75 13.90 -11.71 -7.71
N ARG A 76 14.74 -10.96 -7.00
CA ARG A 76 14.36 -10.26 -5.75
C ARG A 76 13.34 -9.17 -6.04
N ASP A 77 13.54 -8.41 -7.10
CA ASP A 77 12.60 -7.34 -7.48
C ASP A 77 11.26 -7.92 -7.90
N ARG A 78 11.27 -9.06 -8.61
CA ARG A 78 10.04 -9.76 -8.96
C ARG A 78 9.30 -10.24 -7.71
N ALA A 79 10.03 -10.84 -6.76
CA ALA A 79 9.47 -11.31 -5.51
C ALA A 79 8.87 -10.15 -4.68
N PHE A 80 9.55 -9.02 -4.65
CA PHE A 80 9.07 -7.81 -3.99
C PHE A 80 7.77 -7.31 -4.62
N ARG A 81 7.75 -7.16 -5.93
CA ARG A 81 6.55 -6.69 -6.65
C ARG A 81 5.37 -7.62 -6.44
N GLU A 82 5.62 -8.93 -6.49
CA GLU A 82 4.57 -9.92 -6.25
C GLU A 82 4.04 -9.84 -4.82
N ALA A 83 4.93 -9.76 -3.84
CA ALA A 83 4.53 -9.65 -2.44
C ALA A 83 3.71 -8.39 -2.17
N VAL A 84 4.17 -7.26 -2.66
CA VAL A 84 3.44 -5.98 -2.51
C VAL A 84 2.09 -6.04 -3.19
N GLY A 85 2.03 -6.57 -4.41
CA GLY A 85 0.78 -6.70 -5.15
C GLY A 85 -0.25 -7.54 -4.41
N ARG A 86 0.16 -8.70 -3.89
CA ARG A 86 -0.72 -9.60 -3.13
C ARG A 86 -1.21 -8.96 -1.83
N ALA A 87 -0.31 -8.34 -1.08
CA ALA A 87 -0.66 -7.68 0.17
C ALA A 87 -1.61 -6.50 -0.06
N LEU A 88 -1.33 -5.67 -1.05
CA LEU A 88 -2.18 -4.51 -1.35
C LEU A 88 -3.56 -4.92 -1.86
N CYS A 89 -3.70 -6.05 -2.54
CA CYS A 89 -5.01 -6.58 -2.91
C CYS A 89 -5.84 -6.88 -1.65
N VAL A 90 -5.23 -7.44 -0.62
CA VAL A 90 -5.92 -7.69 0.66
C VAL A 90 -6.31 -6.38 1.33
N VAL A 91 -5.38 -5.43 1.42
CA VAL A 91 -5.67 -4.12 2.02
C VAL A 91 -6.80 -3.42 1.29
N ALA A 92 -6.78 -3.43 -0.05
CA ALA A 92 -7.83 -2.81 -0.87
C ALA A 92 -9.19 -3.48 -0.65
N GLN A 93 -9.20 -4.79 -0.49
CA GLN A 93 -10.41 -5.55 -0.22
C GLN A 93 -11.03 -5.19 1.13
N GLU A 94 -10.18 -5.05 2.16
CA GLU A 94 -10.59 -4.68 3.51
C GLU A 94 -10.90 -3.18 3.63
N ALA A 95 -10.37 -2.35 2.74
CA ALA A 95 -10.51 -0.90 2.82
C ALA A 95 -11.95 -0.47 2.50
N ARG A 96 -12.40 0.54 3.23
CA ARG A 96 -13.64 1.25 2.90
C ARG A 96 -13.46 2.13 1.67
N GLN A 97 -12.27 2.67 1.50
CA GLN A 97 -11.97 3.61 0.43
C GLN A 97 -10.60 3.33 -0.14
N VAL A 98 -10.52 3.29 -1.46
CA VAL A 98 -9.26 3.22 -2.19
C VAL A 98 -9.20 4.43 -3.12
N THR A 99 -8.14 5.21 -2.99
CA THR A 99 -7.91 6.41 -3.79
C THR A 99 -6.63 6.23 -4.59
N ARG A 100 -6.71 6.37 -5.89
CA ARG A 100 -5.54 6.41 -6.76
C ARG A 100 -5.09 7.86 -6.90
N VAL A 101 -3.79 8.09 -6.77
CA VAL A 101 -3.23 9.45 -6.80
C VAL A 101 -2.33 9.61 -8.03
N VAL A 102 -2.63 10.62 -8.84
CA VAL A 102 -1.85 10.97 -10.03
C VAL A 102 -1.60 12.48 -9.98
N CYS A 103 -0.33 12.87 -9.95
CA CYS A 103 0.07 14.28 -9.89
C CYS A 103 -0.63 15.05 -8.76
N GLY A 104 -0.73 14.44 -7.59
CA GLY A 104 -1.36 15.05 -6.42
C GLY A 104 -2.88 15.05 -6.44
N ILE A 105 -3.51 14.53 -7.49
CA ILE A 105 -4.96 14.48 -7.63
C ILE A 105 -5.44 13.08 -7.28
N GLY A 106 -6.36 12.99 -6.31
CA GLY A 106 -6.94 11.73 -5.90
C GLY A 106 -8.18 11.38 -6.71
N VAL A 107 -8.24 10.14 -7.17
CA VAL A 107 -9.42 9.57 -7.83
C VAL A 107 -9.86 8.37 -7.02
N ARG A 108 -11.05 8.41 -6.49
CA ARG A 108 -11.61 7.31 -5.72
C ARG A 108 -12.01 6.18 -6.65
N ILE A 109 -11.47 4.97 -6.41
CA ILE A 109 -11.78 3.78 -7.21
C ILE A 109 -12.56 2.72 -6.41
N LYS A 110 -12.67 2.97 -5.13
CA LYS A 110 -13.53 2.15 -4.27
C LYS A 110 -14.24 2.99 -3.22
#